data_72e8a8644d908a5bd30cfe531f61829a
#
_entry.id   72e8a8644d908a5bd30cfe531f61829a
#
_cell.length_a   1.000
_cell.length_b   1.000
_cell.length_c   1.000
_cell.angle_alpha   90.00
_cell.angle_beta   90.00
_cell.angle_gamma   90.00
#
_symmetry.space_group_name_H-M   'P 1'
#
loop_
_entity.id
_entity.type
_entity.pdbx_description
1 polymer ?
#
loop_
_entity_poly.entity_id
_entity_poly.type
_entity_poly.pdbx_seq_one_letter_code
_entity_poly.pdbx_strand_id
1 'polypeptide(L)' 'MAPISEDEKLRRRQINESVIGTNAMEGLVLDAETLALMRRYEEGELTPQQLSVEINLHVDKLLAAQGLTRRRAPQVVGVA' A
#
# COMPACT_ATOMS: atom_id res chain seq x y z
N MET A 1 -18.38 -10.16 1.97
CA MET A 1 -18.22 -9.01 1.05
C MET A 1 -18.54 -9.46 -0.37
N ALA A 2 -19.27 -8.66 -1.10
CA ALA A 2 -19.58 -9.00 -2.48
C ALA A 2 -18.33 -8.94 -3.33
N PRO A 3 -18.18 -9.87 -4.26
CA PRO A 3 -17.01 -9.84 -5.15
C PRO A 3 -17.10 -8.64 -6.08
N ILE A 4 -15.95 -8.09 -6.41
CA ILE A 4 -15.91 -7.00 -7.37
C ILE A 4 -15.90 -7.59 -8.78
N SER A 5 -16.23 -6.76 -9.76
CA SER A 5 -16.29 -7.21 -11.15
C SER A 5 -14.89 -7.49 -11.69
N GLU A 6 -14.84 -8.23 -12.81
CA GLU A 6 -13.55 -8.48 -13.46
C GLU A 6 -12.95 -7.19 -13.98
N ASP A 7 -13.77 -6.25 -14.44
CA ASP A 7 -13.28 -4.96 -14.89
C ASP A 7 -12.63 -4.19 -13.74
N GLU A 8 -13.23 -4.25 -12.56
CA GLU A 8 -12.68 -3.57 -11.40
C GLU A 8 -11.37 -4.23 -10.95
N LYS A 9 -11.29 -5.56 -11.02
CA LYS A 9 -10.05 -6.27 -10.70
C LYS A 9 -8.92 -5.84 -11.64
N LEU A 10 -9.24 -5.76 -12.92
CA LEU A 10 -8.24 -5.35 -13.91
C LEU A 10 -7.78 -3.92 -13.64
N ARG A 11 -8.72 -3.04 -13.35
CA ARG A 11 -8.40 -1.66 -13.06
C ARG A 11 -7.48 -1.56 -11.84
N ARG A 12 -7.79 -2.30 -10.77
CA ARG A 12 -6.96 -2.30 -9.56
C ARG A 12 -5.58 -2.86 -9.82
N ARG A 13 -5.49 -3.90 -10.66
CA ARG A 13 -4.21 -4.46 -11.04
C ARG A 13 -3.37 -3.46 -11.80
N GLN A 14 -3.97 -2.72 -12.72
CA GLN A 14 -3.25 -1.70 -13.49
C GLN A 14 -2.73 -0.59 -12.60
N ILE A 15 -3.54 -0.17 -11.62
CA ILE A 15 -3.12 0.85 -10.66
C ILE A 15 -1.94 0.34 -9.83
N ASN A 16 -2.02 -0.90 -9.35
CA ASN A 16 -0.94 -1.48 -8.57
C ASN A 16 0.33 -1.63 -9.37
N GLU A 17 0.22 -2.05 -10.61
CA GLU A 17 1.40 -2.18 -11.48
C GLU A 17 2.06 -0.83 -11.70
N SER A 18 1.26 0.21 -11.84
CA SER A 18 1.79 1.56 -11.99
C SER A 18 2.54 2.01 -10.73
N VAL A 19 1.97 1.72 -9.57
CA VAL A 19 2.62 2.05 -8.29
C VAL A 19 3.94 1.30 -8.14
N ILE A 20 3.92 -0.01 -8.42
CA ILE A 20 5.11 -0.84 -8.33
C ILE A 20 6.19 -0.33 -9.28
N GLY A 21 5.79 -0.01 -10.52
CA GLY A 21 6.74 0.49 -11.51
C GLY A 21 7.34 1.83 -11.12
N THR A 22 6.52 2.73 -10.59
CA THR A 22 7.01 4.04 -10.15
C THR A 22 8.00 3.88 -9.01
N ASN A 23 7.69 3.03 -8.03
CA ASN A 23 8.61 2.80 -6.92
C ASN A 23 9.91 2.18 -7.39
N ALA A 24 9.85 1.25 -8.35
CA ALA A 24 11.03 0.61 -8.88
C ALA A 24 11.93 1.62 -9.59
N MET A 25 11.36 2.59 -10.28
CA MET A 25 12.12 3.64 -10.94
C MET A 25 12.86 4.51 -9.94
N GLU A 26 12.34 4.61 -8.72
CA GLU A 26 12.99 5.36 -7.65
C GLU A 26 13.93 4.49 -6.81
N GLY A 27 14.12 3.25 -7.22
CA GLY A 27 14.99 2.34 -6.50
C GLY A 27 14.34 1.65 -5.31
N LEU A 28 13.02 1.75 -5.18
CA LEU A 28 12.29 1.14 -4.08
C LEU A 28 11.67 -0.17 -4.52
N VAL A 29 11.91 -1.21 -3.74
CA VAL A 29 11.36 -2.54 -4.00
C VAL A 29 10.38 -2.85 -2.88
N LEU A 30 9.14 -3.17 -3.26
CA LEU A 30 8.12 -3.52 -2.28
C LEU A 30 8.38 -4.93 -1.78
N ASP A 31 8.22 -5.14 -0.47
CA ASP A 31 8.44 -6.46 0.10
C ASP A 31 7.26 -7.39 -0.19
N ALA A 32 7.46 -8.67 0.12
CA ALA A 32 6.47 -9.69 -0.20
C ALA A 32 5.16 -9.45 0.53
N GLU A 33 5.22 -8.92 1.74
CA GLU A 33 4.01 -8.70 2.54
C GLU A 33 3.18 -7.58 1.96
N THR A 34 3.83 -6.49 1.53
CA THR A 34 3.14 -5.38 0.87
C THR A 34 2.51 -5.85 -0.44
N LEU A 35 3.24 -6.65 -1.22
CA LEU A 35 2.71 -7.17 -2.47
C LEU A 35 1.51 -8.08 -2.23
N ALA A 36 1.54 -8.86 -1.15
CA ALA A 36 0.41 -9.72 -0.81
C ALA A 36 -0.83 -8.89 -0.46
N LEU A 37 -0.65 -7.79 0.27
CA LEU A 37 -1.76 -6.89 0.58
C LEU A 37 -2.34 -6.26 -0.68
N MET A 38 -1.48 -5.86 -1.61
CA MET A 38 -1.93 -5.28 -2.86
C MET A 38 -2.71 -6.30 -3.69
N ARG A 39 -2.32 -7.56 -3.65
CA ARG A 39 -3.04 -8.61 -4.35
C ARG A 39 -4.41 -8.82 -3.75
N ARG A 40 -4.53 -8.80 -2.43
CA ARG A 40 -5.83 -8.92 -1.77
C ARG A 40 -6.75 -7.78 -2.18
N TYR A 41 -6.20 -6.59 -2.32
CA TYR A 41 -6.97 -5.45 -2.81
C TYR A 41 -7.46 -5.70 -4.24
N GLU A 42 -6.61 -6.26 -5.11
CA GLU A 42 -7.00 -6.56 -6.48
C GLU A 42 -8.14 -7.55 -6.53
N GLU A 43 -8.15 -8.53 -5.62
CA GLU A 43 -9.19 -9.55 -5.59
C GLU A 43 -10.47 -9.09 -4.91
N GLY A 44 -10.50 -7.87 -4.40
CA GLY A 44 -11.68 -7.34 -3.75
C GLY A 44 -11.80 -7.69 -2.29
N GLU A 45 -10.76 -8.25 -1.68
CA GLU A 45 -10.77 -8.60 -0.26
C GLU A 45 -10.58 -7.40 0.63
N LEU A 46 -10.02 -6.32 0.09
CA LEU A 46 -9.77 -5.10 0.85
C LEU A 46 -10.35 -3.92 0.09
N THR A 47 -10.93 -2.98 0.82
CA THR A 47 -11.29 -1.69 0.23
C THR A 47 -10.02 -0.84 0.15
N PRO A 48 -10.04 0.26 -0.63
CA PRO A 48 -8.88 1.15 -0.66
C PRO A 48 -8.48 1.65 0.72
N GLN A 49 -9.46 1.92 1.58
CA GLN A 49 -9.19 2.39 2.94
C GLN A 49 -8.55 1.29 3.78
N GLN A 50 -9.05 0.06 3.66
CA GLN A 50 -8.47 -1.06 4.38
C GLN A 50 -7.04 -1.34 3.93
N LEU A 51 -6.79 -1.27 2.62
CA LEU A 51 -5.45 -1.46 2.10
C LEU A 51 -4.49 -0.43 2.70
N SER A 52 -4.92 0.82 2.75
CA SER A 52 -4.10 1.90 3.29
C SER A 52 -3.75 1.64 4.75
N VAL A 53 -4.74 1.23 5.54
CA VAL A 53 -4.53 0.94 6.96
C VAL A 53 -3.55 -0.22 7.14
N GLU A 54 -3.73 -1.30 6.36
CA GLU A 54 -2.86 -2.46 6.48
C GLU A 54 -1.42 -2.15 6.08
N ILE A 55 -1.24 -1.37 5.02
CA ILE A 55 0.10 -0.99 4.59
C ILE A 55 0.77 -0.12 5.65
N ASN A 56 0.02 0.82 6.22
CA ASN A 56 0.58 1.69 7.27
C ASN A 56 1.00 0.88 8.50
N LEU A 57 0.18 -0.08 8.90
CA LEU A 57 0.53 -0.94 10.03
C LEU A 57 1.78 -1.75 9.73
N HIS A 58 1.90 -2.26 8.50
CA HIS A 58 3.07 -3.03 8.12
C HIS A 58 4.34 -2.17 8.13
N VAL A 59 4.25 -0.95 7.61
CA VAL A 59 5.39 -0.03 7.61
C VAL A 59 5.81 0.28 9.04
N ASP A 60 4.85 0.53 9.93
CA ASP A 60 5.15 0.82 11.32
C ASP A 60 5.88 -0.35 11.98
N LYS A 61 5.46 -1.58 11.68
CA LYS A 61 6.13 -2.76 12.20
C LYS A 61 7.57 -2.88 11.70
N LEU A 62 7.78 -2.60 10.41
CA LEU A 62 9.11 -2.67 9.84
C LEU A 62 10.04 -1.64 10.49
N LEU A 63 9.55 -0.43 10.68
CA LEU A 63 10.34 0.60 11.32
C LEU A 63 10.65 0.25 12.77
N ALA A 64 9.67 -0.27 13.49
CA ALA A 64 9.89 -0.67 14.88
C ALA A 64 10.93 -1.77 14.97
N ALA A 65 10.92 -2.72 14.03
CA ALA A 65 11.88 -3.82 14.02
C ALA A 65 13.31 -3.30 13.79
N GLN A 66 13.45 -2.14 13.16
CA GLN A 66 14.74 -1.52 12.92
C GLN A 66 15.11 -0.50 14.00
N GLY A 67 14.28 -0.39 15.03
CA GLY A 67 14.54 0.59 16.09
C GLY A 67 14.20 2.01 15.68
N LEU A 68 13.40 2.16 14.62
CA LEU A 68 13.03 3.48 14.11
C LEU A 68 11.57 3.76 14.39
N THR A 69 11.24 5.03 14.48
CA THR A 69 9.87 5.46 14.64
C THR A 69 9.48 6.22 13.40
N ARG A 70 8.27 5.94 12.89
CA ARG A 70 7.78 6.65 11.73
C ARG A 70 7.60 8.12 12.09
N ARG A 71 8.30 8.98 11.37
CA ARG A 71 8.15 10.40 11.60
C ARG A 71 6.82 10.84 11.01
N ARG A 72 6.03 11.44 11.84
CA ARG A 72 4.77 11.95 11.36
C ARG A 72 5.05 13.11 10.43
N ALA A 73 4.50 13.05 9.29
CA ALA A 73 4.75 14.06 8.29
C ALA A 73 4.32 15.38 8.82
N PRO A 74 5.22 16.29 8.81
CA PRO A 74 4.90 17.60 9.30
C PRO A 74 3.90 18.20 8.41
N GLN A 75 3.55 17.48 7.71
CA GLN A 75 2.62 17.94 7.03
C GLN A 75 1.67 18.52 7.69
N VAL A 76 1.92 18.50 8.30
CA VAL A 76 1.23 19.12 8.74
C VAL A 76 1.39 20.18 8.52
N VAL A 77 1.72 20.19 8.07
CA VAL A 77 1.79 20.87 7.89
C VAL A 77 1.34 21.64 7.55
N GLY A 78 1.25 21.66 7.50
CA GLY A 78 0.90 22.34 7.32
C GLY A 78 0.65 23.14 7.72
N VAL A 79 0.70 23.19 8.03
CA VAL A 79 0.54 23.85 8.48
C VAL A 79 0.81 24.53 8.61
N ALA A 80 0.88 24.62 8.65
CA ALA A 80 1.24 25.26 8.84
C ALA A 80 1.22 25.59 9.07
#